data_3436c2f2c76963d7e8a23c0401f57a95
#
_entry.id   3436c2f2c76963d7e8a23c0401f57a95
#
_cell.length_a   1.000
_cell.length_b   1.000
_cell.length_c   1.000
_cell.angle_alpha   90.00
_cell.angle_beta   90.00
_cell.angle_gamma   90.00
#
_symmetry.space_group_name_H-M   'P 1'
#
loop_
_entity.id
_entity.type
_entity.pdbx_description
1 polymer ?
#
loop_
_entity_poly.entity_id
_entity_poly.type
_entity_poly.pdbx_seq_one_letter_code
_entity_poly.pdbx_strand_id
1 'polypeptide(L)'
;SRWKKLEAQSNEIAPYFNLIWVPQSGNCNTSSNVMGYLPVYLFNQNSSFGTEAELRSMIKTYKAKGTGIIADVVINHRNNLGVNGAWTDYPAETYKGVTYKMLPSDIVGNDDGGKTAAWARQNGQLLSANNDSGDDWSGCRDIDHSSENVRNNYNAYLKFLLEDLGYTGFRYDMVKGYGANYVGQYNHTTKPQFSVGEYWDNSSNTKKWILKTSVDRVPQSAAFDFPFRYTVRDAANSGDWSKLQNDNNVPLNSDNRFRQYAVTFVENHDTQMRSESEPLDPIKKDTLAANAYLLAMPGTPCVF
;
A
#
# COMPACT_ATOMS: atom_id res chain seq x y z
N SER A 1 -4.32 17.36 14.99
CA SER A 1 -3.87 16.14 14.31
C SER A 1 -3.77 16.35 12.81
N ARG A 2 -3.12 15.43 12.11
CA ARG A 2 -3.00 15.46 10.65
C ARG A 2 -4.33 15.19 9.97
N TRP A 3 -5.18 14.33 10.54
CA TRP A 3 -6.53 14.10 10.03
C TRP A 3 -7.36 15.38 10.05
N LYS A 4 -7.31 16.14 11.15
CA LYS A 4 -7.99 17.45 11.24
C LYS A 4 -7.46 18.45 10.22
N LYS A 5 -6.14 18.48 9.98
CA LYS A 5 -5.57 19.38 8.97
C LYS A 5 -6.07 19.04 7.58
N LEU A 6 -6.08 17.76 7.23
CA LEU A 6 -6.59 17.32 5.93
C LEU A 6 -8.08 17.62 5.77
N GLU A 7 -8.88 17.40 6.82
CA GLU A 7 -10.30 17.74 6.82
C GLU A 7 -10.54 19.25 6.61
N ALA A 8 -9.76 20.09 7.27
CA ALA A 8 -9.86 21.55 7.14
C ALA A 8 -9.57 22.04 5.72
N GLN A 9 -8.80 21.28 4.92
CA GLN A 9 -8.47 21.61 3.53
C GLN A 9 -9.50 21.09 2.52
N SER A 10 -10.60 20.49 2.98
CA SER A 10 -11.54 19.78 2.10
C SER A 10 -12.20 20.69 1.04
N ASN A 11 -12.46 21.95 1.37
CA ASN A 11 -13.03 22.91 0.40
C ASN A 11 -12.05 23.24 -0.74
N GLU A 12 -10.75 23.17 -0.49
CA GLU A 12 -9.71 23.45 -1.47
C GLU A 12 -9.36 22.22 -2.32
N ILE A 13 -9.39 21.02 -1.71
CA ILE A 13 -8.90 19.78 -2.33
C ILE A 13 -10.04 19.04 -3.06
N ALA A 14 -11.20 18.88 -2.44
CA ALA A 14 -12.27 18.07 -2.97
C ALA A 14 -12.75 18.48 -4.38
N PRO A 15 -12.75 19.77 -4.78
CA PRO A 15 -13.16 20.14 -6.15
C PRO A 15 -12.25 19.58 -7.25
N TYR A 16 -11.02 19.22 -6.92
CA TYR A 16 -10.01 18.81 -7.91
C TYR A 16 -9.70 17.31 -7.90
N PHE A 17 -10.07 16.59 -6.83
CA PHE A 17 -9.69 15.19 -6.66
C PHE A 17 -10.91 14.32 -6.32
N ASN A 18 -11.07 13.22 -7.05
CA ASN A 18 -12.10 12.23 -6.79
C ASN A 18 -11.70 11.25 -5.67
N LEU A 19 -10.39 11.02 -5.51
CA LEU A 19 -9.81 10.11 -4.53
C LEU A 19 -8.59 10.74 -3.89
N ILE A 20 -8.39 10.47 -2.60
CA ILE A 20 -7.19 10.87 -1.86
C ILE A 20 -6.62 9.63 -1.17
N TRP A 21 -5.39 9.27 -1.51
CA TRP A 21 -4.65 8.25 -0.80
C TRP A 21 -3.98 8.87 0.43
N VAL A 22 -4.25 8.28 1.60
CA VAL A 22 -3.70 8.72 2.88
C VAL A 22 -2.80 7.64 3.49
N PRO A 23 -1.91 8.00 4.43
CA PRO A 23 -1.09 7.03 5.14
C PRO A 23 -1.92 5.98 5.89
N GLN A 24 -1.30 4.82 6.18
CA GLN A 24 -1.90 3.75 6.98
C GLN A 24 -2.34 4.29 8.35
N SER A 25 -3.61 4.09 8.70
CA SER A 25 -4.25 4.75 9.84
C SER A 25 -4.29 3.93 11.13
N GLY A 26 -3.90 2.65 11.07
CA GLY A 26 -3.85 1.79 12.25
C GLY A 26 -2.71 2.16 13.19
N ASN A 27 -2.87 1.84 14.47
CA ASN A 27 -1.85 2.08 15.49
C ASN A 27 -0.63 1.17 15.27
N CYS A 28 0.55 1.76 15.21
CA CYS A 28 1.81 1.05 15.03
C CYS A 28 2.59 0.84 16.34
N ASN A 29 2.14 1.45 17.42
CA ASN A 29 2.73 1.35 18.77
C ASN A 29 4.26 1.60 18.80
N THR A 30 4.80 2.35 17.86
CA THR A 30 6.21 2.74 17.83
C THR A 30 6.36 4.20 17.43
N SER A 31 7.27 4.91 18.08
CA SER A 31 7.58 6.30 17.77
C SER A 31 8.35 6.46 16.44
N SER A 32 9.01 5.41 15.98
CA SER A 32 9.79 5.41 14.74
C SER A 32 8.94 5.16 13.49
N ASN A 33 7.68 4.75 13.66
CA ASN A 33 6.82 4.30 12.57
C ASN A 33 5.72 5.33 12.26
N VAL A 34 6.13 6.56 12.02
CA VAL A 34 5.21 7.69 11.80
C VAL A 34 4.38 7.58 10.51
N MET A 35 4.84 6.78 9.54
CA MET A 35 4.14 6.60 8.26
C MET A 35 3.23 5.37 8.21
N GLY A 36 3.27 4.51 9.21
CA GLY A 36 2.40 3.36 9.31
C GLY A 36 2.90 2.07 8.63
N TYR A 37 4.13 2.04 8.14
CA TYR A 37 4.67 0.88 7.39
C TYR A 37 5.19 -0.26 8.27
N LEU A 38 5.12 -0.12 9.59
CA LEU A 38 5.39 -1.20 10.54
C LEU A 38 4.12 -1.47 11.36
N PRO A 39 3.03 -2.00 10.77
CA PRO A 39 1.73 -2.06 11.41
C PRO A 39 1.69 -3.10 12.54
N VAL A 40 1.05 -2.73 13.64
CA VAL A 40 0.83 -3.62 14.80
C VAL A 40 -0.65 -3.97 14.95
N TYR A 41 -1.51 -2.96 15.00
CA TYR A 41 -2.94 -3.15 15.21
C TYR A 41 -3.72 -3.02 13.90
N LEU A 42 -4.75 -3.84 13.74
CA LEU A 42 -5.66 -3.79 12.60
C LEU A 42 -6.88 -2.91 12.89
N PHE A 43 -7.48 -3.06 14.07
CA PHE A 43 -8.74 -2.39 14.43
C PHE A 43 -8.54 -1.17 15.33
N ASN A 44 -7.40 -1.03 15.98
CA ASN A 44 -7.07 0.17 16.72
C ASN A 44 -6.59 1.26 15.76
N GLN A 45 -7.44 2.26 15.53
CA GLN A 45 -7.21 3.34 14.57
C GLN A 45 -6.79 4.66 15.22
N ASN A 46 -6.40 4.63 16.48
CA ASN A 46 -5.73 5.75 17.14
C ASN A 46 -4.23 5.70 16.83
N SER A 47 -3.74 6.66 16.07
CA SER A 47 -2.36 6.65 15.56
C SER A 47 -1.69 8.01 15.69
N SER A 48 -0.46 8.10 15.22
CA SER A 48 0.27 9.38 15.14
C SER A 48 -0.40 10.44 14.26
N PHE A 49 -1.31 10.02 13.38
CA PHE A 49 -2.05 10.93 12.50
C PHE A 49 -3.27 11.55 13.18
N GLY A 50 -3.79 10.92 14.19
CA GLY A 50 -4.94 11.38 14.96
C GLY A 50 -5.75 10.24 15.55
N THR A 51 -6.85 10.57 16.21
CA THR A 51 -7.79 9.60 16.77
C THR A 51 -8.67 8.98 15.69
N GLU A 52 -9.27 7.83 15.99
CA GLU A 52 -10.27 7.21 15.11
C GLU A 52 -11.43 8.14 14.81
N ALA A 53 -11.91 8.89 15.81
CA ALA A 53 -12.99 9.87 15.63
C ALA A 53 -12.61 10.95 14.61
N GLU A 54 -11.38 11.44 14.66
CA GLU A 54 -10.86 12.42 13.71
C GLU A 54 -10.70 11.85 12.30
N LEU A 55 -10.26 10.59 12.18
CA LEU A 55 -10.20 9.88 10.92
C LEU A 55 -11.60 9.72 10.31
N ARG A 56 -12.57 9.27 11.07
CA ARG A 56 -13.95 9.09 10.62
C ARG A 56 -14.57 10.42 10.18
N SER A 57 -14.31 11.50 10.90
CA SER A 57 -14.77 12.84 10.54
C SER A 57 -14.18 13.30 9.21
N MET A 58 -12.89 13.12 9.01
CA MET A 58 -12.20 13.48 7.78
C MET A 58 -12.77 12.69 6.58
N ILE A 59 -12.93 11.38 6.71
CA ILE A 59 -13.50 10.52 5.67
C ILE A 59 -14.91 10.97 5.30
N LYS A 60 -15.75 11.21 6.30
CA LYS A 60 -17.15 11.65 6.13
C LYS A 60 -17.22 12.99 5.42
N THR A 61 -16.40 13.96 5.82
CA THR A 61 -16.38 15.30 5.24
C THR A 61 -16.01 15.26 3.76
N TYR A 62 -14.99 14.52 3.37
CA TYR A 62 -14.61 14.37 1.96
C TYR A 62 -15.68 13.63 1.16
N LYS A 63 -16.25 12.57 1.71
CA LYS A 63 -17.30 11.79 1.05
C LYS A 63 -18.54 12.64 0.76
N ALA A 64 -18.93 13.52 1.67
CA ALA A 64 -20.03 14.46 1.47
C ALA A 64 -19.76 15.45 0.33
N LYS A 65 -18.50 15.67 -0.02
CA LYS A 65 -18.07 16.54 -1.13
C LYS A 65 -17.76 15.76 -2.42
N GLY A 66 -18.03 14.44 -2.45
CA GLY A 66 -17.80 13.58 -3.61
C GLY A 66 -16.39 13.06 -3.76
N THR A 67 -15.55 13.16 -2.72
CA THR A 67 -14.17 12.65 -2.73
C THR A 67 -14.03 11.45 -1.80
N GLY A 68 -13.62 10.30 -2.36
CA GLY A 68 -13.32 9.10 -1.58
C GLY A 68 -11.91 9.11 -1.02
N ILE A 69 -11.71 8.37 0.08
CA ILE A 69 -10.40 8.22 0.71
C ILE A 69 -9.90 6.79 0.48
N ILE A 70 -8.63 6.67 0.08
CA ILE A 70 -7.95 5.40 -0.18
C ILE A 70 -7.06 5.07 1.01
N ALA A 71 -7.29 3.88 1.59
CA ALA A 71 -6.47 3.37 2.68
C ALA A 71 -5.15 2.80 2.15
N ASP A 72 -4.05 3.09 2.83
CA ASP A 72 -2.78 2.39 2.63
C ASP A 72 -2.84 1.05 3.38
N VAL A 73 -2.82 -0.04 2.64
CA VAL A 73 -2.97 -1.40 3.17
C VAL A 73 -1.61 -2.07 3.22
N VAL A 74 -1.06 -2.21 4.42
CA VAL A 74 0.25 -2.80 4.67
C VAL A 74 0.03 -4.18 5.27
N ILE A 75 -0.01 -5.20 4.42
CA ILE A 75 -0.32 -6.58 4.82
C ILE A 75 0.74 -7.60 4.38
N ASN A 76 1.80 -7.17 3.70
CA ASN A 76 2.95 -8.04 3.43
C ASN A 76 3.58 -8.55 4.73
N HIS A 77 3.68 -7.68 5.71
CA HIS A 77 4.39 -7.90 6.97
C HIS A 77 3.66 -7.24 8.13
N ARG A 78 4.01 -7.67 9.35
CA ARG A 78 3.55 -7.03 10.59
C ARG A 78 4.70 -6.83 11.55
N ASN A 79 4.67 -5.69 12.23
CA ASN A 79 5.46 -5.48 13.42
C ASN A 79 4.77 -6.17 14.61
N ASN A 80 5.53 -6.47 15.63
CA ASN A 80 5.04 -7.15 16.83
C ASN A 80 5.11 -6.21 18.05
N LEU A 81 4.56 -6.67 19.17
CA LEU A 81 4.60 -5.91 20.41
C LEU A 81 5.99 -5.84 21.04
N GLY A 82 6.89 -6.72 20.62
CA GLY A 82 8.26 -6.78 21.14
C GLY A 82 8.37 -7.12 22.63
N VAL A 83 7.32 -7.68 23.22
CA VAL A 83 7.32 -8.05 24.64
C VAL A 83 8.34 -9.15 24.89
N ASN A 84 9.25 -8.92 25.82
CA ASN A 84 10.33 -9.87 26.17
C ASN A 84 11.21 -10.27 24.95
N GLY A 85 11.34 -9.39 23.95
CA GLY A 85 12.07 -9.69 22.74
C GLY A 85 11.37 -10.64 21.78
N ALA A 86 10.10 -10.94 22.01
CA ALA A 86 9.32 -11.82 21.14
C ALA A 86 9.12 -11.19 19.75
N TRP A 87 9.60 -11.88 18.72
CA TRP A 87 9.44 -11.44 17.33
C TRP A 87 8.07 -11.80 16.75
N THR A 88 7.32 -12.62 17.43
CA THR A 88 6.12 -13.31 16.96
C THR A 88 4.89 -12.98 17.79
N ASP A 89 4.97 -11.96 18.65
CA ASP A 89 3.86 -11.58 19.54
C ASP A 89 3.01 -10.50 18.88
N TYR A 90 1.79 -10.87 18.51
CA TYR A 90 0.81 -9.97 17.91
C TYR A 90 -0.37 -9.74 18.85
N PRO A 91 -0.98 -8.55 18.86
CA PRO A 91 -2.13 -8.28 19.71
C PRO A 91 -3.35 -9.09 19.30
N ALA A 92 -4.11 -9.57 20.29
CA ALA A 92 -5.47 -10.01 20.08
C ALA A 92 -6.39 -8.78 20.05
N GLU A 93 -7.23 -8.68 19.03
CA GLU A 93 -8.19 -7.59 18.89
C GLU A 93 -9.60 -8.15 18.71
N THR A 94 -10.57 -7.58 19.42
CA THR A 94 -11.97 -8.00 19.29
C THR A 94 -12.73 -6.95 18.45
N TYR A 95 -13.37 -7.41 17.39
CA TYR A 95 -14.20 -6.61 16.52
C TYR A 95 -15.51 -7.31 16.22
N LYS A 96 -16.63 -6.63 16.52
CA LYS A 96 -18.00 -7.18 16.39
C LYS A 96 -18.16 -8.55 17.05
N GLY A 97 -17.60 -8.71 18.24
CA GLY A 97 -17.71 -9.94 19.04
C GLY A 97 -16.79 -11.07 18.63
N VAL A 98 -15.95 -10.88 17.60
CA VAL A 98 -14.97 -11.87 17.13
C VAL A 98 -13.57 -11.42 17.53
N THR A 99 -12.78 -12.31 18.10
CA THR A 99 -11.38 -12.05 18.43
C THR A 99 -10.47 -12.50 17.29
N TYR A 100 -9.65 -11.57 16.82
CA TYR A 100 -8.68 -11.78 15.75
C TYR A 100 -7.27 -11.73 16.35
N LYS A 101 -6.47 -12.77 16.10
CA LYS A 101 -5.08 -12.83 16.53
C LYS A 101 -4.27 -13.65 15.53
N MET A 102 -3.15 -13.08 15.08
CA MET A 102 -2.14 -13.85 14.34
C MET A 102 -1.20 -14.57 15.32
N LEU A 103 -0.75 -15.74 14.92
CA LEU A 103 0.07 -16.65 15.69
C LEU A 103 1.47 -16.75 15.06
N PRO A 104 2.47 -17.27 15.78
CA PRO A 104 3.79 -17.55 15.17
C PRO A 104 3.69 -18.40 13.89
N SER A 105 2.76 -19.35 13.84
CA SER A 105 2.50 -20.19 12.67
C SER A 105 1.88 -19.44 11.47
N ASP A 106 1.57 -18.16 11.61
CA ASP A 106 1.12 -17.27 10.54
C ASP A 106 2.26 -16.47 9.89
N ILE A 107 3.47 -16.64 10.38
CA ILE A 107 4.70 -16.08 9.80
C ILE A 107 5.29 -17.11 8.83
N VAL A 108 5.73 -16.66 7.65
CA VAL A 108 6.35 -17.56 6.66
C VAL A 108 7.59 -18.25 7.23
N GLY A 109 7.79 -19.53 6.86
CA GLY A 109 8.84 -20.37 7.44
C GLY A 109 10.26 -19.90 7.15
N ASN A 110 10.47 -19.16 6.06
CA ASN A 110 11.76 -18.62 5.65
C ASN A 110 11.95 -17.12 5.93
N ASP A 111 11.11 -16.54 6.81
CA ASP A 111 11.18 -15.12 7.15
C ASP A 111 12.58 -14.70 7.60
N ASP A 112 13.01 -13.53 7.14
CA ASP A 112 14.33 -12.94 7.42
C ASP A 112 15.48 -13.91 7.13
N GLY A 113 15.43 -14.56 5.97
CA GLY A 113 16.46 -15.52 5.56
C GLY A 113 16.59 -16.74 6.49
N GLY A 114 15.53 -17.07 7.23
CA GLY A 114 15.48 -18.18 8.19
C GLY A 114 15.86 -17.80 9.62
N LYS A 115 16.22 -16.55 9.91
CA LYS A 115 16.58 -16.10 11.27
C LYS A 115 15.41 -16.17 12.23
N THR A 116 14.20 -15.85 11.77
CA THR A 116 12.99 -15.92 12.60
C THR A 116 12.67 -17.36 13.00
N ALA A 117 12.81 -18.31 12.08
CA ALA A 117 12.63 -19.73 12.38
C ALA A 117 13.67 -20.25 13.40
N ALA A 118 14.93 -19.80 13.28
CA ALA A 118 15.98 -20.16 14.24
C ALA A 118 15.65 -19.65 15.64
N TRP A 119 15.21 -18.39 15.75
CA TRP A 119 14.76 -17.81 17.01
C TRP A 119 13.55 -18.56 17.58
N ALA A 120 12.56 -18.87 16.75
CA ALA A 120 11.34 -19.58 17.15
C ALA A 120 11.67 -20.96 17.75
N ARG A 121 12.56 -21.73 17.13
CA ARG A 121 13.00 -23.03 17.66
C ARG A 121 13.64 -22.91 19.05
N GLN A 122 14.46 -21.87 19.26
CA GLN A 122 15.08 -21.60 20.56
C GLN A 122 14.08 -21.19 21.66
N ASN A 123 12.93 -20.66 21.24
CA ASN A 123 11.89 -20.15 22.13
C ASN A 123 10.62 -21.04 22.17
N GLY A 124 10.71 -22.27 21.68
CA GLY A 124 9.60 -23.23 21.73
C GLY A 124 8.42 -22.89 20.87
N GLN A 125 8.64 -22.15 19.77
CA GLN A 125 7.60 -21.74 18.83
C GLN A 125 7.85 -22.34 17.44
N LEU A 126 6.77 -22.51 16.68
CA LEU A 126 6.82 -22.97 15.29
C LEU A 126 6.23 -21.90 14.38
N LEU A 127 6.96 -21.57 13.32
CA LEU A 127 6.46 -20.78 12.22
C LEU A 127 5.63 -21.63 11.25
N SER A 128 5.04 -21.01 10.23
CA SER A 128 4.40 -21.72 9.14
C SER A 128 5.37 -22.70 8.48
N ALA A 129 4.84 -23.83 8.01
CA ALA A 129 5.57 -24.77 7.15
C ALA A 129 5.77 -24.23 5.72
N ASN A 130 5.07 -23.14 5.35
CA ASN A 130 5.13 -22.56 4.03
C ASN A 130 6.19 -21.45 3.98
N ASN A 131 6.88 -21.40 2.85
CA ASN A 131 7.78 -20.29 2.53
C ASN A 131 6.99 -19.09 2.03
N ASP A 132 7.67 -17.95 2.00
CA ASP A 132 7.11 -16.72 1.43
C ASP A 132 6.64 -16.93 -0.01
N SER A 133 5.53 -16.32 -0.36
CA SER A 133 5.00 -16.35 -1.72
C SER A 133 5.54 -15.22 -2.61
N GLY A 134 6.44 -14.41 -2.08
CA GLY A 134 7.10 -13.30 -2.76
C GLY A 134 8.46 -12.99 -2.15
N ASP A 135 8.87 -11.74 -2.28
CA ASP A 135 10.17 -11.26 -1.81
C ASP A 135 10.23 -11.15 -0.28
N ASP A 136 11.31 -11.62 0.31
CA ASP A 136 11.60 -11.51 1.74
C ASP A 136 11.93 -10.06 2.11
N TRP A 137 11.39 -9.60 3.25
CA TRP A 137 11.72 -8.29 3.82
C TRP A 137 12.00 -8.37 5.33
N SER A 138 13.24 -8.11 5.70
CA SER A 138 13.72 -8.31 7.08
C SER A 138 13.28 -7.23 8.08
N GLY A 139 12.60 -6.17 7.63
CA GLY A 139 12.21 -5.05 8.50
C GLY A 139 11.10 -5.36 9.51
N CYS A 140 10.27 -6.35 9.19
CA CYS A 140 9.22 -6.91 10.06
C CYS A 140 9.13 -8.42 9.80
N ARG A 141 8.05 -9.06 10.31
CA ARG A 141 7.80 -10.48 10.02
C ARG A 141 6.85 -10.60 8.83
N ASP A 142 7.27 -11.33 7.80
CA ASP A 142 6.47 -11.58 6.61
C ASP A 142 5.35 -12.57 6.93
N ILE A 143 4.14 -12.19 6.56
CA ILE A 143 2.92 -12.91 6.92
C ILE A 143 2.56 -13.94 5.85
N ASP A 144 2.16 -15.13 6.28
CA ASP A 144 1.76 -16.23 5.41
C ASP A 144 0.28 -16.09 5.00
N HIS A 145 0.04 -15.53 3.81
CA HIS A 145 -1.31 -15.38 3.27
C HIS A 145 -1.98 -16.70 2.89
N SER A 146 -1.27 -17.80 2.82
CA SER A 146 -1.86 -19.12 2.64
C SER A 146 -2.50 -19.66 3.92
N SER A 147 -2.23 -19.04 5.07
CA SER A 147 -2.91 -19.35 6.33
C SER A 147 -4.36 -18.86 6.29
N GLU A 148 -5.29 -19.75 6.63
CA GLU A 148 -6.70 -19.38 6.75
C GLU A 148 -6.92 -18.34 7.85
N ASN A 149 -6.22 -18.45 8.97
CA ASN A 149 -6.29 -17.46 10.05
C ASN A 149 -5.86 -16.07 9.57
N VAL A 150 -4.79 -15.99 8.78
CA VAL A 150 -4.32 -14.71 8.19
C VAL A 150 -5.40 -14.12 7.28
N ARG A 151 -5.94 -14.92 6.37
CA ARG A 151 -6.98 -14.43 5.45
C ARG A 151 -8.25 -14.00 6.19
N ASN A 152 -8.64 -14.72 7.23
CA ASN A 152 -9.79 -14.33 8.08
C ASN A 152 -9.53 -12.99 8.78
N ASN A 153 -8.35 -12.81 9.35
CA ASN A 153 -7.94 -11.54 9.98
C ASN A 153 -7.99 -10.39 8.95
N TYR A 154 -7.36 -10.57 7.80
CA TYR A 154 -7.27 -9.49 6.81
C TYR A 154 -8.60 -9.24 6.09
N ASN A 155 -9.41 -10.24 5.81
CA ASN A 155 -10.75 -10.01 5.27
C ASN A 155 -11.62 -9.20 6.24
N ALA A 156 -11.56 -9.50 7.52
CA ALA A 156 -12.28 -8.72 8.54
C ALA A 156 -11.75 -7.29 8.64
N TYR A 157 -10.44 -7.12 8.62
CA TYR A 157 -9.78 -5.82 8.62
C TYR A 157 -10.16 -4.97 7.40
N LEU A 158 -10.10 -5.54 6.21
CA LEU A 158 -10.41 -4.82 4.97
C LEU A 158 -11.89 -4.45 4.89
N LYS A 159 -12.79 -5.31 5.34
CA LYS A 159 -14.21 -4.97 5.48
C LYS A 159 -14.44 -3.85 6.50
N PHE A 160 -13.74 -3.89 7.63
CA PHE A 160 -13.77 -2.82 8.62
C PHE A 160 -13.36 -1.47 8.00
N LEU A 161 -12.30 -1.44 7.22
CA LEU A 161 -11.86 -0.21 6.53
C LEU A 161 -12.96 0.33 5.61
N LEU A 162 -13.59 -0.52 4.81
CA LEU A 162 -14.58 -0.09 3.82
C LEU A 162 -15.94 0.19 4.45
N GLU A 163 -16.49 -0.77 5.19
CA GLU A 163 -17.87 -0.77 5.62
C GLU A 163 -18.10 0.03 6.90
N ASP A 164 -17.11 0.12 7.78
CA ASP A 164 -17.22 0.78 9.08
C ASP A 164 -16.53 2.16 9.07
N LEU A 165 -15.24 2.22 8.72
CA LEU A 165 -14.53 3.50 8.64
C LEU A 165 -14.95 4.35 7.44
N GLY A 166 -15.38 3.72 6.34
CA GLY A 166 -15.87 4.42 5.17
C GLY A 166 -14.82 4.73 4.10
N TYR A 167 -13.68 4.06 4.11
CA TYR A 167 -12.74 4.13 3.01
C TYR A 167 -13.39 3.68 1.69
N THR A 168 -12.95 4.25 0.58
CA THR A 168 -13.47 3.92 -0.75
C THR A 168 -12.71 2.76 -1.39
N GLY A 169 -11.43 2.64 -1.10
CA GLY A 169 -10.59 1.62 -1.71
C GLY A 169 -9.23 1.53 -1.06
N PHE A 170 -8.31 0.81 -1.74
CA PHE A 170 -7.03 0.42 -1.18
C PHE A 170 -5.85 0.78 -2.09
N ARG A 171 -4.76 1.17 -1.46
CA ARG A 171 -3.42 1.09 -2.01
C ARG A 171 -2.69 -0.01 -1.26
N TYR A 172 -2.32 -1.08 -1.95
CA TYR A 172 -1.56 -2.18 -1.36
C TYR A 172 -0.08 -1.90 -1.42
N ASP A 173 0.55 -1.83 -0.24
CA ASP A 173 1.98 -1.63 -0.08
C ASP A 173 2.77 -2.89 -0.43
N MET A 174 3.96 -2.72 -1.02
CA MET A 174 4.96 -3.76 -1.22
C MET A 174 4.38 -5.12 -1.70
N VAL A 175 3.64 -5.09 -2.81
CA VAL A 175 2.97 -6.30 -3.31
C VAL A 175 3.90 -7.31 -3.99
N LYS A 176 5.19 -6.99 -4.15
CA LYS A 176 6.20 -7.98 -4.50
C LYS A 176 6.43 -9.01 -3.39
N GLY A 177 6.08 -8.68 -2.17
CA GLY A 177 6.34 -9.51 -1.00
C GLY A 177 5.42 -10.70 -0.83
N TYR A 178 4.31 -10.78 -1.59
CA TYR A 178 3.37 -11.89 -1.49
C TYR A 178 2.62 -12.10 -2.81
N GLY A 179 2.03 -13.29 -2.97
CA GLY A 179 1.38 -13.67 -4.22
C GLY A 179 0.24 -12.72 -4.62
N ALA A 180 0.22 -12.30 -5.87
CA ALA A 180 -0.80 -11.42 -6.44
C ALA A 180 -2.21 -11.99 -6.33
N ASN A 181 -2.35 -13.32 -6.34
CA ASN A 181 -3.62 -14.00 -6.16
C ASN A 181 -4.30 -13.66 -4.82
N TYR A 182 -3.53 -13.34 -3.78
CA TYR A 182 -4.09 -12.94 -2.49
C TYR A 182 -4.72 -11.54 -2.55
N VAL A 183 -4.09 -10.59 -3.22
CA VAL A 183 -4.72 -9.29 -3.52
C VAL A 183 -6.04 -9.51 -4.28
N GLY A 184 -6.01 -10.37 -5.30
CA GLY A 184 -7.20 -10.72 -6.07
C GLY A 184 -8.32 -11.27 -5.19
N GLN A 185 -8.02 -12.22 -4.31
CA GLN A 185 -8.98 -12.83 -3.38
C GLN A 185 -9.53 -11.81 -2.37
N TYR A 186 -8.67 -10.99 -1.77
CA TYR A 186 -9.10 -9.95 -0.82
C TYR A 186 -10.04 -8.94 -1.48
N ASN A 187 -9.72 -8.48 -2.68
CA ASN A 187 -10.57 -7.53 -3.41
C ASN A 187 -11.88 -8.16 -3.89
N HIS A 188 -11.84 -9.41 -4.36
CA HIS A 188 -13.06 -10.12 -4.76
C HIS A 188 -14.01 -10.32 -3.58
N THR A 189 -13.48 -10.56 -2.38
CA THR A 189 -14.26 -10.76 -1.16
C THR A 189 -14.79 -9.45 -0.58
N THR A 190 -13.96 -8.42 -0.52
CA THR A 190 -14.27 -7.17 0.19
C THR A 190 -14.83 -6.07 -0.71
N LYS A 191 -14.58 -6.15 -2.01
CA LYS A 191 -15.15 -5.28 -3.06
C LYS A 191 -14.87 -3.77 -2.86
N PRO A 192 -13.58 -3.37 -2.79
CA PRO A 192 -13.25 -1.95 -2.83
C PRO A 192 -13.68 -1.35 -4.17
N GLN A 193 -14.05 -0.08 -4.18
CA GLN A 193 -14.38 0.63 -5.41
C GLN A 193 -13.13 0.97 -6.24
N PHE A 194 -11.97 1.01 -5.61
CA PHE A 194 -10.68 1.25 -6.26
C PHE A 194 -9.59 0.45 -5.55
N SER A 195 -8.64 -0.08 -6.34
CA SER A 195 -7.46 -0.75 -5.81
C SER A 195 -6.26 -0.47 -6.69
N VAL A 196 -5.15 -0.12 -6.07
CA VAL A 196 -3.85 0.03 -6.71
C VAL A 196 -2.77 -0.68 -5.90
N GLY A 197 -1.92 -1.45 -6.56
CA GLY A 197 -0.78 -2.12 -5.94
C GLY A 197 0.53 -1.41 -6.24
N GLU A 198 1.39 -1.33 -5.23
CA GLU A 198 2.77 -0.92 -5.40
C GLU A 198 3.60 -2.12 -5.85
N TYR A 199 3.69 -2.29 -7.17
CA TYR A 199 4.58 -3.27 -7.79
C TYR A 199 5.70 -2.52 -8.51
N TRP A 200 6.81 -2.30 -7.82
CA TRP A 200 7.91 -1.44 -8.28
C TRP A 200 8.78 -2.18 -9.29
N ASP A 201 8.36 -2.17 -10.56
CA ASP A 201 9.02 -2.94 -11.61
C ASP A 201 8.75 -2.32 -13.00
N ASN A 202 9.30 -2.97 -14.03
CA ASN A 202 9.04 -2.64 -15.42
C ASN A 202 7.60 -2.99 -15.84
N SER A 203 7.19 -2.51 -17.02
CA SER A 203 5.84 -2.73 -17.51
C SER A 203 5.50 -4.21 -17.73
N SER A 204 6.42 -5.00 -18.24
CA SER A 204 6.18 -6.42 -18.48
C SER A 204 5.86 -7.18 -17.20
N ASN A 205 6.63 -6.97 -16.15
CA ASN A 205 6.41 -7.62 -14.86
C ASN A 205 5.15 -7.07 -14.16
N THR A 206 4.89 -5.77 -14.28
CA THR A 206 3.69 -5.14 -13.73
C THR A 206 2.42 -5.68 -14.39
N LYS A 207 2.42 -5.85 -15.71
CA LYS A 207 1.30 -6.49 -16.45
C LYS A 207 1.02 -7.90 -15.94
N LYS A 208 2.08 -8.69 -15.72
CA LYS A 208 1.96 -10.05 -15.16
C LYS A 208 1.33 -10.02 -13.77
N TRP A 209 1.75 -9.08 -12.92
CA TRP A 209 1.17 -8.92 -11.59
C TRP A 209 -0.32 -8.59 -11.67
N ILE A 210 -0.71 -7.61 -12.50
CA ILE A 210 -2.10 -7.23 -12.69
C ILE A 210 -2.93 -8.44 -13.10
N LEU A 211 -2.48 -9.21 -14.09
CA LEU A 211 -3.20 -10.40 -14.57
C LEU A 211 -3.30 -11.49 -13.50
N LYS A 212 -2.28 -11.65 -12.66
CA LYS A 212 -2.28 -12.62 -11.55
C LYS A 212 -3.22 -12.22 -10.40
N THR A 213 -3.69 -10.98 -10.34
CA THR A 213 -4.76 -10.58 -9.40
C THR A 213 -6.14 -11.03 -9.87
N SER A 214 -6.26 -11.62 -11.04
CA SER A 214 -7.55 -11.97 -11.63
C SER A 214 -8.31 -13.00 -10.82
N VAL A 215 -9.62 -12.78 -10.70
CA VAL A 215 -10.62 -13.75 -10.24
C VAL A 215 -11.66 -13.86 -11.37
N ASP A 216 -11.99 -15.07 -11.75
CA ASP A 216 -12.89 -15.33 -12.89
C ASP A 216 -12.46 -14.56 -14.16
N ARG A 217 -11.16 -14.50 -14.41
CA ARG A 217 -10.51 -13.82 -15.55
C ARG A 217 -10.61 -12.29 -15.52
N VAL A 218 -11.03 -11.71 -14.41
CA VAL A 218 -11.12 -10.24 -14.23
C VAL A 218 -10.01 -9.79 -13.29
N PRO A 219 -9.07 -8.95 -13.72
CA PRO A 219 -8.08 -8.33 -12.85
C PRO A 219 -8.77 -7.55 -11.73
N GLN A 220 -8.30 -7.74 -10.50
CA GLN A 220 -8.91 -7.14 -9.32
C GLN A 220 -8.21 -5.87 -8.83
N SER A 221 -7.08 -5.52 -9.43
CA SER A 221 -6.33 -4.33 -9.01
C SER A 221 -5.61 -3.67 -10.18
N ALA A 222 -5.55 -2.35 -10.13
CA ALA A 222 -4.60 -1.55 -10.88
C ALA A 222 -3.22 -1.60 -10.22
N ALA A 223 -2.22 -1.03 -10.88
CA ALA A 223 -0.86 -0.88 -10.37
C ALA A 223 -0.28 0.49 -10.71
N PHE A 224 0.65 0.98 -9.90
CA PHE A 224 1.41 2.19 -10.22
C PHE A 224 2.31 1.98 -11.43
N ASP A 225 2.31 2.96 -12.32
CA ASP A 225 3.11 2.98 -13.54
C ASP A 225 4.49 3.60 -13.26
N PHE A 226 5.38 2.82 -12.65
CA PHE A 226 6.75 3.26 -12.37
C PHE A 226 7.54 3.59 -13.64
N PRO A 227 7.44 2.85 -14.75
CA PRO A 227 8.08 3.22 -16.00
C PRO A 227 7.68 4.61 -16.52
N PHE A 228 6.41 4.99 -16.39
CA PHE A 228 5.94 6.35 -16.72
C PHE A 228 6.70 7.40 -15.89
N ARG A 229 6.78 7.19 -14.59
CA ARG A 229 7.49 8.08 -13.66
C ARG A 229 8.96 8.25 -14.06
N TYR A 230 9.65 7.16 -14.34
CA TYR A 230 11.08 7.20 -14.70
C TYR A 230 11.32 7.91 -16.03
N THR A 231 10.47 7.68 -17.01
CA THR A 231 10.55 8.35 -18.31
C THR A 231 10.39 9.86 -18.17
N VAL A 232 9.39 10.31 -17.40
CA VAL A 232 9.17 11.74 -17.14
C VAL A 232 10.31 12.35 -16.32
N ARG A 233 10.79 11.65 -15.28
CA ARG A 233 11.94 12.10 -14.50
C ARG A 233 13.17 12.34 -15.38
N ASP A 234 13.49 11.39 -16.23
CA ASP A 234 14.67 11.48 -17.11
C ASP A 234 14.54 12.66 -18.08
N ALA A 235 13.37 12.86 -18.65
CA ALA A 235 13.09 13.98 -19.53
C ALA A 235 13.22 15.33 -18.80
N ALA A 236 12.56 15.47 -17.66
CA ALA A 236 12.56 16.70 -16.87
C ALA A 236 13.97 17.04 -16.34
N ASN A 237 14.64 16.11 -15.69
CA ASN A 237 15.94 16.34 -15.06
C ASN A 237 17.05 16.63 -16.09
N SER A 238 16.99 16.03 -17.28
CA SER A 238 17.95 16.31 -18.34
C SER A 238 17.58 17.54 -19.18
N GLY A 239 16.31 17.95 -19.19
CA GLY A 239 15.80 18.96 -20.10
C GLY A 239 15.61 18.46 -21.54
N ASP A 240 15.80 17.17 -21.78
CA ASP A 240 15.61 16.53 -23.06
C ASP A 240 14.28 15.76 -23.07
N TRP A 241 13.23 16.42 -23.53
CA TRP A 241 11.88 15.85 -23.55
C TRP A 241 11.67 14.78 -24.64
N SER A 242 12.63 14.59 -25.55
CA SER A 242 12.60 13.46 -26.46
C SER A 242 12.71 12.10 -25.76
N LYS A 243 13.21 12.11 -24.53
CA LYS A 243 13.30 10.91 -23.66
C LYS A 243 11.92 10.36 -23.26
N LEU A 244 10.85 11.10 -23.48
CA LEU A 244 9.47 10.57 -23.34
C LEU A 244 9.18 9.42 -24.32
N GLN A 245 9.93 9.33 -25.42
CA GLN A 245 9.87 8.25 -26.40
C GLN A 245 10.94 7.18 -26.12
N ASN A 246 11.07 6.76 -24.88
CA ASN A 246 12.10 5.81 -24.47
C ASN A 246 11.62 4.36 -24.67
N ASP A 247 12.13 3.70 -25.69
CA ASP A 247 11.80 2.30 -26.02
C ASP A 247 12.30 1.29 -24.98
N ASN A 248 13.28 1.65 -24.18
CA ASN A 248 13.86 0.77 -23.14
C ASN A 248 13.04 0.79 -21.82
N ASN A 249 12.16 1.75 -21.66
CA ASN A 249 11.36 1.91 -20.45
C ASN A 249 9.93 2.33 -20.80
N VAL A 250 9.28 1.50 -21.61
CA VAL A 250 7.93 1.75 -22.13
C VAL A 250 6.93 1.80 -20.96
N PRO A 251 6.17 2.91 -20.81
CA PRO A 251 5.18 3.03 -19.75
C PRO A 251 4.04 2.01 -19.86
N LEU A 252 3.49 1.61 -18.74
CA LEU A 252 2.34 0.71 -18.66
C LEU A 252 1.12 1.29 -19.40
N ASN A 253 0.87 2.61 -19.29
CA ASN A 253 -0.24 3.31 -19.91
C ASN A 253 -0.16 3.34 -21.44
N SER A 254 0.96 3.02 -22.05
CA SER A 254 1.10 2.96 -23.51
C SER A 254 0.45 1.72 -24.13
N ASP A 255 0.17 0.69 -23.33
CA ASP A 255 -0.56 -0.50 -23.78
C ASP A 255 -2.07 -0.30 -23.58
N ASN A 256 -2.82 -0.25 -24.68
CA ASN A 256 -4.27 -0.03 -24.68
C ASN A 256 -5.04 -1.01 -23.79
N ARG A 257 -4.54 -2.23 -23.64
CA ARG A 257 -5.17 -3.27 -22.82
C ARG A 257 -5.02 -3.02 -21.32
N PHE A 258 -4.00 -2.23 -20.92
CA PHE A 258 -3.65 -1.99 -19.52
C PHE A 258 -3.87 -0.55 -19.05
N ARG A 259 -4.28 0.38 -19.94
CA ARG A 259 -4.50 1.78 -19.55
C ARG A 259 -5.45 1.95 -18.38
N GLN A 260 -6.53 1.20 -18.35
CA GLN A 260 -7.49 1.23 -17.25
C GLN A 260 -6.91 0.75 -15.90
N TYR A 261 -5.79 0.02 -15.94
CA TYR A 261 -5.09 -0.50 -14.75
C TYR A 261 -3.81 0.28 -14.44
N ALA A 262 -3.49 1.31 -15.19
CA ALA A 262 -2.30 2.12 -14.99
C ALA A 262 -2.60 3.34 -14.12
N VAL A 263 -2.04 3.38 -12.92
CA VAL A 263 -2.04 4.58 -12.07
C VAL A 263 -0.73 5.31 -12.31
N THR A 264 -0.81 6.36 -13.11
CA THR A 264 0.35 7.18 -13.51
C THR A 264 0.72 8.17 -12.41
N PHE A 265 2.01 8.45 -12.27
CA PHE A 265 2.52 9.43 -11.31
C PHE A 265 3.92 9.89 -11.75
N VAL A 266 4.36 11.03 -11.24
CA VAL A 266 5.70 11.57 -11.54
C VAL A 266 6.56 11.65 -10.28
N GLU A 267 5.95 11.79 -9.11
CA GLU A 267 6.62 11.84 -7.82
C GLU A 267 5.78 11.13 -6.75
N ASN A 268 6.43 10.59 -5.72
CA ASN A 268 5.77 10.05 -4.54
C ASN A 268 6.66 10.20 -3.29
N HIS A 269 6.18 9.73 -2.16
CA HIS A 269 6.88 9.84 -0.87
C HIS A 269 8.17 9.01 -0.78
N ASP A 270 8.42 8.07 -1.70
CA ASP A 270 9.64 7.25 -1.76
C ASP A 270 10.65 7.75 -2.79
N THR A 271 10.27 8.71 -3.62
CA THR A 271 11.14 9.27 -4.67
C THR A 271 11.44 10.75 -4.46
N GLN A 272 10.71 11.44 -3.59
CA GLN A 272 10.85 12.88 -3.30
C GLN A 272 12.18 13.24 -2.67
N MET A 273 12.49 14.53 -2.68
CA MET A 273 13.54 15.07 -1.84
C MET A 273 13.00 15.26 -0.42
N ARG A 274 13.48 14.47 0.54
CA ARG A 274 13.15 14.63 1.97
C ARG A 274 14.01 15.68 2.65
N SER A 275 15.28 15.73 2.28
CA SER A 275 16.27 16.72 2.73
C SER A 275 17.42 16.76 1.74
N GLU A 276 18.35 17.71 1.92
CA GLU A 276 19.59 17.76 1.11
C GLU A 276 20.45 16.50 1.28
N SER A 277 20.43 15.90 2.47
CA SER A 277 21.17 14.66 2.77
C SER A 277 20.43 13.39 2.35
N GLU A 278 19.13 13.47 2.06
CA GLU A 278 18.28 12.35 1.67
C GLU A 278 17.42 12.72 0.45
N PRO A 279 18.07 12.93 -0.73
CA PRO A 279 17.34 13.38 -1.91
C PRO A 279 16.54 12.27 -2.59
N LEU A 280 16.67 11.01 -2.17
CA LEU A 280 16.08 9.84 -2.83
C LEU A 280 16.31 9.88 -4.35
N ASP A 281 15.25 10.04 -5.14
CA ASP A 281 15.33 10.10 -6.61
C ASP A 281 14.35 11.13 -7.20
N PRO A 282 14.42 12.42 -6.80
CA PRO A 282 13.40 13.40 -7.13
C PRO A 282 13.49 13.92 -8.57
N ILE A 283 12.37 14.47 -9.02
CA ILE A 283 12.34 15.42 -10.14
C ILE A 283 12.91 16.74 -9.63
N LYS A 284 14.02 17.19 -10.23
CA LYS A 284 14.81 18.34 -9.74
C LYS A 284 14.46 19.66 -10.43
N LYS A 285 13.82 19.61 -11.60
CA LYS A 285 13.39 20.78 -12.36
C LYS A 285 12.19 20.47 -13.24
N ASP A 286 11.54 21.50 -13.75
CA ASP A 286 10.36 21.38 -14.64
C ASP A 286 9.20 20.58 -14.02
N THR A 287 9.06 20.64 -12.69
CA THR A 287 8.05 19.88 -11.94
C THR A 287 6.64 20.21 -12.43
N LEU A 288 6.37 21.48 -12.74
CA LEU A 288 5.06 21.88 -13.25
C LEU A 288 4.75 21.24 -14.62
N ALA A 289 5.75 21.25 -15.52
CA ALA A 289 5.61 20.61 -16.83
C ALA A 289 5.42 19.11 -16.73
N ALA A 290 6.14 18.46 -15.81
CA ALA A 290 6.01 17.03 -15.53
C ALA A 290 4.59 16.67 -15.05
N ASN A 291 4.02 17.46 -14.15
CA ASN A 291 2.65 17.26 -13.68
C ASN A 291 1.60 17.59 -14.75
N ALA A 292 1.83 18.61 -15.57
CA ALA A 292 0.94 18.90 -16.70
C ALA A 292 0.91 17.74 -17.70
N TYR A 293 2.06 17.16 -18.00
CA TYR A 293 2.15 15.95 -18.83
C TYR A 293 1.40 14.77 -18.21
N LEU A 294 1.59 14.51 -16.91
CA LEU A 294 0.87 13.49 -16.17
C LEU A 294 -0.65 13.61 -16.36
N LEU A 295 -1.18 14.83 -16.22
CA LEU A 295 -2.63 15.07 -16.30
C LEU A 295 -3.16 14.97 -17.73
N ALA A 296 -2.31 15.15 -18.75
CA ALA A 296 -2.68 15.08 -20.16
C ALA A 296 -2.64 13.66 -20.74
N MET A 297 -1.93 12.74 -20.10
CA MET A 297 -1.70 11.39 -20.63
C MET A 297 -2.76 10.39 -20.14
N PRO A 298 -2.99 9.30 -20.92
CA PRO A 298 -3.93 8.26 -20.51
C PRO A 298 -3.52 7.56 -19.21
N GLY A 299 -4.52 7.07 -18.47
CA GLY A 299 -4.37 6.38 -17.20
C GLY A 299 -5.14 7.09 -16.10
N THR A 300 -4.97 6.61 -14.86
CA THR A 300 -5.48 7.28 -13.66
C THR A 300 -4.35 8.09 -13.03
N PRO A 301 -4.35 9.42 -13.17
CA PRO A 301 -3.24 10.23 -12.67
C PRO A 301 -3.29 10.35 -11.14
N CYS A 302 -2.14 10.18 -10.51
CA CYS A 302 -1.95 10.36 -9.07
C CYS A 302 -0.94 11.50 -8.85
N VAL A 303 -1.40 12.60 -8.28
CA VAL A 303 -0.58 13.78 -7.99
C VAL A 303 -0.12 13.71 -6.52
N PHE A 304 1.18 13.98 -6.31
CA PHE A 304 1.79 14.00 -4.98
C PHE A 304 1.88 15.40 -4.40
#